data_ab74cf0605a792238498183668550a55
#
_entry.id   ab74cf0605a792238498183668550a55
#
_cell.length_a   1.000
_cell.length_b   1.000
_cell.length_c   1.000
_cell.angle_alpha   90.00
_cell.angle_beta   90.00
_cell.angle_gamma   90.00
#
_symmetry.space_group_name_H-M   'P 1'
#
loop_
_entity.id
_entity.type
_entity.pdbx_description
1 polymer ?
#
loop_
_entity_poly.entity_id
_entity_poly.type
_entity_poly.pdbx_seq_one_letter_code
_entity_poly.pdbx_strand_id
1 'polypeptide(L)'
;DEMKFDMCGGAAAIGILHAVADIGLPLNVISIIPACENLPSGNATKPGDIVTSMSGQTIEVLNTDAEGRLILADALTYCQRFKPKLIIDMATLTGACIVALGHHLSGLMSNSDNLAKKLLAAGE
;
A
#
# COMPACT_ATOMS: atom_id res chain seq x y z
N ASP A 1 -11.31 8.83 14.68
CA ASP A 1 -11.10 10.25 14.38
C ASP A 1 -9.64 10.65 14.21
N GLU A 2 -8.72 9.97 14.91
CA GLU A 2 -7.29 10.27 14.85
C GLU A 2 -6.61 9.64 13.63
N MET A 3 -7.22 8.63 13.00
CA MET A 3 -6.66 7.91 11.85
C MET A 3 -6.93 8.56 10.48
N LYS A 4 -7.27 9.86 10.44
CA LYS A 4 -7.45 10.60 9.18
C LYS A 4 -6.21 10.61 8.29
N PHE A 5 -5.03 10.44 8.87
CA PHE A 5 -3.76 10.35 8.14
C PHE A 5 -3.47 8.96 7.57
N ASP A 6 -4.30 7.95 7.86
CA ASP A 6 -4.13 6.61 7.31
C ASP A 6 -4.52 6.50 5.82
N MET A 7 -4.43 7.62 5.13
CA MET A 7 -4.59 7.78 3.68
C MET A 7 -3.33 8.34 3.01
N CYS A 8 -2.23 8.51 3.76
CA CYS A 8 -1.04 9.16 3.22
C CYS A 8 -0.35 8.37 2.10
N GLY A 9 -0.45 7.04 2.10
CA GLY A 9 0.01 6.22 0.97
C GLY A 9 -0.73 6.54 -0.33
N GLY A 10 -2.07 6.60 -0.28
CA GLY A 10 -2.89 7.00 -1.43
C GLY A 10 -2.64 8.44 -1.87
N ALA A 11 -2.48 9.37 -0.90
CA ALA A 11 -2.13 10.75 -1.20
C ALA A 11 -0.76 10.87 -1.89
N ALA A 12 0.24 10.11 -1.43
CA ALA A 12 1.56 10.06 -2.07
C ALA A 12 1.47 9.52 -3.51
N ALA A 13 0.67 8.48 -3.74
CA ALA A 13 0.46 7.92 -5.07
C ALA A 13 -0.15 8.94 -6.05
N ILE A 14 -1.12 9.75 -5.59
CA ILE A 14 -1.69 10.86 -6.38
C ILE A 14 -0.64 11.94 -6.63
N GLY A 15 0.11 12.33 -5.59
CA GLY A 15 1.16 13.34 -5.70
C GLY A 15 2.25 12.96 -6.71
N ILE A 16 2.66 11.70 -6.71
CA ILE A 16 3.64 11.17 -7.68
C ILE A 16 3.07 11.22 -9.10
N LEU A 17 1.82 10.81 -9.30
CA LEU A 17 1.19 10.84 -10.61
C LEU A 17 1.11 12.29 -11.15
N HIS A 18 0.74 13.24 -10.29
CA HIS A 18 0.73 14.66 -10.62
C HIS A 18 2.13 15.15 -11.01
N ALA A 19 3.14 14.86 -10.20
CA ALA A 19 4.52 15.27 -10.47
C ALA A 19 5.06 14.67 -11.79
N VAL A 20 4.78 13.40 -12.06
CA VAL A 20 5.18 12.74 -13.32
C VAL A 20 4.55 13.44 -14.53
N ALA A 21 3.28 13.85 -14.42
CA ALA A 21 2.58 14.57 -15.48
C ALA A 21 3.15 15.98 -15.68
N ASP A 22 3.38 16.71 -14.61
CA ASP A 22 3.92 18.09 -14.67
C ASP A 22 5.33 18.15 -15.25
N ILE A 23 6.18 17.20 -14.89
CA ILE A 23 7.56 17.10 -15.42
C ILE A 23 7.55 16.60 -16.86
N GLY A 24 6.47 15.99 -17.31
CA GLY A 24 6.35 15.47 -18.67
C GLY A 24 7.25 14.25 -18.94
N LEU A 25 7.42 13.37 -17.94
CA LEU A 25 8.25 12.18 -18.10
C LEU A 25 7.62 11.22 -19.13
N PRO A 26 8.42 10.68 -20.06
CA PRO A 26 7.93 9.75 -21.09
C PRO A 26 7.75 8.33 -20.52
N LEU A 27 6.88 8.22 -19.51
CA LEU A 27 6.60 6.99 -18.78
C LEU A 27 5.09 6.71 -18.78
N ASN A 28 4.74 5.44 -18.85
CA ASN A 28 3.38 4.98 -18.57
C ASN A 28 3.31 4.66 -17.09
N VAL A 29 2.60 5.48 -16.35
CA VAL A 29 2.41 5.33 -14.90
C VAL A 29 0.93 5.09 -14.61
N ILE A 30 0.65 4.10 -13.78
CA ILE A 30 -0.70 3.78 -13.31
C ILE A 30 -0.66 3.84 -11.78
N SER A 31 -1.53 4.64 -11.21
CA SER A 31 -1.76 4.69 -9.77
C SER A 31 -3.01 3.89 -9.44
N ILE A 32 -2.91 2.99 -8.46
CA ILE A 32 -4.03 2.20 -7.95
C ILE A 32 -4.12 2.44 -6.45
N ILE A 33 -5.28 2.90 -6.01
CA ILE A 33 -5.52 3.24 -4.61
C ILE A 33 -6.74 2.45 -4.16
N PRO A 34 -6.56 1.37 -3.39
CA PRO A 34 -7.68 0.71 -2.76
C PRO A 34 -8.20 1.61 -1.63
N ALA A 35 -9.42 2.11 -1.77
CA ALA A 35 -10.05 2.99 -0.79
C ALA A 35 -11.31 2.30 -0.25
N CYS A 36 -11.31 2.00 1.04
CA CYS A 36 -12.40 1.33 1.73
C CYS A 36 -12.75 2.08 3.01
N GLU A 37 -14.00 2.07 3.38
CA GLU A 37 -14.41 2.47 4.73
C GLU A 37 -14.00 1.37 5.72
N ASN A 38 -13.44 1.78 6.85
CA ASN A 38 -13.09 0.91 7.97
C ASN A 38 -13.78 1.40 9.25
N LEU A 39 -15.06 1.04 9.38
CA LEU A 39 -15.91 1.48 10.48
C LEU A 39 -16.57 0.28 11.17
N PRO A 40 -16.79 0.35 12.50
CA PRO A 40 -17.56 -0.64 13.21
C PRO A 40 -18.99 -0.73 12.66
N SER A 41 -19.43 -1.93 12.34
CA SER A 41 -20.80 -2.18 11.88
C SER A 41 -21.21 -3.62 12.17
N GLY A 42 -22.52 -3.91 12.05
CA GLY A 42 -23.03 -5.28 12.19
C GLY A 42 -22.52 -6.25 11.12
N ASN A 43 -22.03 -5.73 10.00
CA ASN A 43 -21.49 -6.51 8.88
C ASN A 43 -19.95 -6.40 8.75
N ALA A 44 -19.30 -5.76 9.73
CA ALA A 44 -17.84 -5.63 9.71
C ALA A 44 -17.17 -7.01 9.84
N THR A 45 -16.00 -7.14 9.23
CA THR A 45 -15.13 -8.31 9.37
C THR A 45 -14.78 -8.53 10.83
N LYS A 46 -14.78 -9.78 11.28
CA LYS A 46 -14.50 -10.19 12.64
C LYS A 46 -13.23 -11.06 12.70
N PRO A 47 -12.52 -11.05 13.83
CA PRO A 47 -11.45 -12.02 14.04
C PRO A 47 -11.97 -13.46 13.88
N GLY A 48 -11.23 -14.28 13.11
CA GLY A 48 -11.60 -15.63 12.73
C GLY A 48 -12.39 -15.74 11.42
N ASP A 49 -12.80 -14.63 10.82
CA ASP A 49 -13.41 -14.66 9.49
C ASP A 49 -12.36 -15.10 8.45
N ILE A 50 -12.82 -15.87 7.46
CA ILE A 50 -11.99 -16.29 6.32
C ILE A 50 -12.49 -15.59 5.08
N VAL A 51 -11.62 -14.80 4.45
CA VAL A 51 -11.91 -14.10 3.20
C VAL A 51 -11.13 -14.70 2.05
N THR A 52 -11.65 -14.57 0.84
CA THR A 52 -10.94 -15.00 -0.37
C THR A 52 -10.42 -13.77 -1.11
N SER A 53 -9.09 -13.71 -1.30
CA SER A 53 -8.44 -12.64 -2.04
C SER A 53 -8.72 -12.73 -3.55
N MET A 54 -8.45 -11.66 -4.27
CA MET A 54 -8.57 -11.60 -5.74
C MET A 54 -7.68 -12.65 -6.45
N SER A 55 -6.60 -13.10 -5.81
CA SER A 55 -5.75 -14.17 -6.33
C SER A 55 -6.32 -15.57 -6.11
N GLY A 56 -7.46 -15.70 -5.41
CA GLY A 56 -8.10 -16.96 -5.06
C GLY A 56 -7.57 -17.63 -3.79
N GLN A 57 -6.64 -17.02 -3.09
CA GLN A 57 -6.12 -17.50 -1.81
C GLN A 57 -7.06 -17.14 -0.67
N THR A 58 -7.26 -18.05 0.27
CA THR A 58 -8.02 -17.80 1.49
C THR A 58 -7.11 -17.21 2.56
N ILE A 59 -7.62 -16.23 3.29
CA ILE A 59 -6.91 -15.52 4.34
C ILE A 59 -7.77 -15.54 5.60
N GLU A 60 -7.24 -16.08 6.68
CA GLU A 60 -7.87 -15.96 8.00
C GLU A 60 -7.52 -14.61 8.61
N VAL A 61 -8.54 -13.86 9.00
CA VAL A 61 -8.38 -12.54 9.62
C VAL A 61 -8.25 -12.72 11.13
N LEU A 62 -7.05 -12.66 11.66
CA LEU A 62 -6.80 -12.78 13.10
C LEU A 62 -6.91 -11.44 13.82
N ASN A 63 -6.62 -10.34 13.12
CA ASN A 63 -6.68 -8.98 13.64
C ASN A 63 -7.34 -8.07 12.60
N THR A 64 -8.48 -7.51 12.94
CA THR A 64 -9.23 -6.62 12.05
C THR A 64 -8.59 -5.24 11.89
N ASP A 65 -7.68 -4.85 12.77
CA ASP A 65 -6.85 -3.63 12.67
C ASP A 65 -5.65 -3.82 11.72
N ALA A 66 -5.58 -4.94 11.01
CA ALA A 66 -4.61 -5.23 9.96
C ALA A 66 -5.27 -5.30 8.57
N GLU A 67 -6.30 -4.50 8.34
CA GLU A 67 -7.12 -4.48 7.13
C GLU A 67 -6.37 -3.97 5.89
N GLY A 68 -5.43 -3.06 6.07
CA GLY A 68 -4.67 -2.45 4.99
C GLY A 68 -3.93 -3.48 4.14
N ARG A 69 -3.35 -4.51 4.75
CA ARG A 69 -2.68 -5.59 4.02
C ARG A 69 -3.64 -6.45 3.20
N LEU A 70 -4.91 -6.53 3.60
CA LEU A 70 -5.94 -7.27 2.84
C LEU A 70 -6.28 -6.54 1.54
N ILE A 71 -6.54 -5.24 1.60
CA ILE A 71 -6.85 -4.44 0.42
C ILE A 71 -5.63 -4.28 -0.50
N LEU A 72 -4.42 -4.21 0.06
CA LEU A 72 -3.18 -4.18 -0.73
C LEU A 72 -2.94 -5.50 -1.48
N ALA A 73 -3.24 -6.66 -0.88
CA ALA A 73 -3.12 -7.95 -1.55
C ALA A 73 -3.96 -7.99 -2.84
N ASP A 74 -5.16 -7.46 -2.79
CA ASP A 74 -6.05 -7.37 -3.94
C ASP A 74 -5.58 -6.33 -4.96
N ALA A 75 -5.14 -5.16 -4.51
CA ALA A 75 -4.59 -4.13 -5.37
C ALA A 75 -3.35 -4.61 -6.14
N LEU A 76 -2.42 -5.31 -5.47
CA LEU A 76 -1.23 -5.90 -6.09
C LEU A 76 -1.59 -6.98 -7.12
N THR A 77 -2.60 -7.80 -6.82
CA THR A 77 -3.13 -8.79 -7.77
C THR A 77 -3.75 -8.09 -8.98
N TYR A 78 -4.53 -7.03 -8.75
CA TYR A 78 -5.14 -6.23 -9.80
C TYR A 78 -4.11 -5.57 -10.72
N CYS A 79 -2.99 -5.08 -10.16
CA CYS A 79 -1.88 -4.48 -10.91
C CYS A 79 -1.35 -5.37 -12.02
N GLN A 80 -1.35 -6.70 -11.85
CA GLN A 80 -0.82 -7.65 -12.82
C GLN A 80 -1.51 -7.59 -14.18
N ARG A 81 -2.75 -7.10 -14.23
CA ARG A 81 -3.52 -6.93 -15.47
C ARG A 81 -2.85 -5.98 -16.46
N PHE A 82 -2.07 -5.04 -15.97
CA PHE A 82 -1.35 -4.05 -16.75
C PHE A 82 0.06 -4.51 -17.15
N LYS A 83 0.49 -5.70 -16.71
CA LYS A 83 1.84 -6.25 -16.98
C LYS A 83 2.94 -5.25 -16.63
N PRO A 84 2.96 -4.71 -15.40
CA PRO A 84 3.90 -3.67 -15.03
C PRO A 84 5.33 -4.21 -15.04
N LYS A 85 6.29 -3.35 -15.42
CA LYS A 85 7.72 -3.64 -15.27
C LYS A 85 8.19 -3.48 -13.83
N LEU A 86 7.49 -2.67 -13.07
CA LEU A 86 7.81 -2.29 -11.70
C LEU A 86 6.53 -1.95 -10.96
N ILE A 87 6.44 -2.37 -9.72
CA ILE A 87 5.42 -1.95 -8.76
C ILE A 87 6.12 -1.35 -7.55
N ILE A 88 5.66 -0.18 -7.12
CA ILE A 88 6.04 0.44 -5.84
C ILE A 88 4.76 0.65 -5.08
N ASP A 89 4.64 0.11 -3.89
CA ASP A 89 3.54 0.43 -3.00
C ASP A 89 4.03 1.35 -1.86
N MET A 90 3.11 2.19 -1.41
CA MET A 90 3.34 3.13 -0.33
C MET A 90 2.12 3.09 0.59
N ALA A 91 2.35 2.75 1.84
CA ALA A 91 1.25 2.60 2.78
C ALA A 91 1.68 2.99 4.20
N THR A 92 0.78 3.61 4.94
CA THR A 92 0.84 3.76 6.39
C THR A 92 0.38 2.46 7.06
N LEU A 93 1.08 1.37 6.78
CA LEU A 93 0.58 0.01 6.93
C LEU A 93 0.61 -0.53 8.36
N THR A 94 1.59 -0.11 9.17
CA THR A 94 1.77 -0.67 10.51
C THR A 94 2.55 0.25 11.45
N GLY A 95 2.04 0.41 12.66
CA GLY A 95 2.76 1.09 13.75
C GLY A 95 4.06 0.40 14.15
N ALA A 96 4.24 -0.88 13.82
CA ALA A 96 5.49 -1.59 14.06
C ALA A 96 6.69 -0.94 13.36
N CYS A 97 6.48 -0.26 12.24
CA CYS A 97 7.51 0.50 11.55
C CYS A 97 8.04 1.65 12.43
N ILE A 98 7.15 2.34 13.12
CA ILE A 98 7.51 3.41 14.05
C ILE A 98 8.31 2.86 15.25
N VAL A 99 7.90 1.70 15.75
CA VAL A 99 8.63 1.03 16.85
C VAL A 99 10.05 0.65 16.42
N ALA A 100 10.21 0.17 15.19
CA ALA A 100 11.50 -0.29 14.67
C ALA A 100 12.44 0.85 14.24
N LEU A 101 11.89 1.90 13.61
CA LEU A 101 12.67 2.92 12.91
C LEU A 101 12.51 4.34 13.48
N GLY A 102 11.57 4.55 14.40
CA GLY A 102 11.20 5.89 14.89
C GLY A 102 10.22 6.61 13.96
N HIS A 103 9.95 7.87 14.27
CA HIS A 103 8.88 8.66 13.63
C HIS A 103 9.29 9.36 12.33
N HIS A 104 10.57 9.33 11.97
CA HIS A 104 11.10 10.13 10.85
C HIS A 104 11.56 9.30 9.66
N LEU A 105 11.59 7.98 9.79
CA LEU A 105 12.07 7.08 8.76
C LEU A 105 10.95 6.22 8.19
N SER A 106 10.98 6.01 6.88
CA SER A 106 10.13 5.03 6.20
C SER A 106 10.85 3.70 6.08
N GLY A 107 10.11 2.61 6.27
CA GLY A 107 10.63 1.27 6.02
C GLY A 107 10.62 0.95 4.53
N LEU A 108 11.75 0.52 3.98
CA LEU A 108 11.84 0.07 2.59
C LEU A 108 12.12 -1.43 2.57
N MET A 109 11.27 -2.17 1.86
CA MET A 109 11.45 -3.58 1.55
C MET A 109 11.38 -3.78 0.03
N SER A 110 12.20 -4.66 -0.53
CA SER A 110 12.22 -4.90 -1.96
C SER A 110 12.71 -6.32 -2.27
N ASN A 111 12.22 -6.89 -3.35
CA ASN A 111 12.76 -8.10 -3.96
C ASN A 111 13.85 -7.80 -5.00
N SER A 112 14.27 -6.54 -5.15
CA SER A 112 15.32 -6.07 -6.05
C SER A 112 16.27 -5.11 -5.36
N ASP A 113 17.48 -5.55 -5.06
CA ASP A 113 18.51 -4.73 -4.41
C ASP A 113 18.87 -3.47 -5.23
N ASN A 114 18.86 -3.60 -6.56
CA ASN A 114 19.14 -2.45 -7.42
C ASN A 114 18.06 -1.37 -7.32
N LEU A 115 16.80 -1.79 -7.28
CA LEU A 115 15.69 -0.87 -7.08
C LEU A 115 15.74 -0.23 -5.68
N ALA A 116 15.98 -1.02 -4.65
CA ALA A 116 16.10 -0.53 -3.28
C ALA A 116 17.17 0.56 -3.15
N LYS A 117 18.37 0.32 -3.73
CA LYS A 117 19.47 1.32 -3.74
C LYS A 117 19.08 2.61 -4.44
N LYS A 118 18.34 2.52 -5.57
CA LYS A 118 17.87 3.72 -6.30
C LYS A 118 16.84 4.50 -5.50
N LEU A 119 15.92 3.81 -4.83
CA LEU A 119 14.91 4.46 -3.99
C LEU A 119 15.53 5.12 -2.75
N LEU A 120 16.49 4.46 -2.10
CA LEU A 120 17.24 5.06 -1.00
C LEU A 120 17.98 6.33 -1.43
N ALA A 121 18.73 6.27 -2.52
CA ALA A 121 19.45 7.43 -3.05
C ALA A 121 18.53 8.58 -3.51
N ALA A 122 17.29 8.28 -3.87
CA ALA A 122 16.31 9.31 -4.22
C ALA A 122 15.64 9.94 -2.99
N GLY A 123 15.70 9.26 -1.84
CA GLY A 123 15.17 9.74 -0.57
C GLY A 123 16.16 10.56 0.27
N GLU A 124 17.44 10.54 -0.07
CA GLU A 124 18.53 11.35 0.53
C GLU A 124 18.64 12.75 -0.12
#